data_135210c05bc7c1ded4c3bef0c441c345
#
_entry.id   135210c05bc7c1ded4c3bef0c441c345
#
_cell.length_a   1.000
_cell.length_b   1.000
_cell.length_c   1.000
_cell.angle_alpha   90.00
_cell.angle_beta   90.00
_cell.angle_gamma   90.00
#
_symmetry.space_group_name_H-M   'P 1'
#
loop_
_entity.id
_entity.type
_entity.pdbx_description
1 polymer ?
#
loop_
_entity_poly.entity_id
_entity_poly.type
_entity_poly.pdbx_seq_one_letter_code
_entity_poly.pdbx_strand_id
1 'polypeptide(L)'
;KEIERAAQILCRRRKNNPLLVGDPGVGKTSIAEGLAWLIVNGKAPKPLANAEVYSLDIGALVAGTKYRGDFEKRLKQLLNALKKNPNAILFIDEIHMIIGAGSSMGSTMDASNLIKPALANGTLRCIGSTTFQEYRQVFEKDHALSRRFQKIDVNEPSIGETIEILRGLKSKFEDFHHVEYDDKALVAAVELSAKFIHDRFLPDKAIDVIDEAGAQRRLKAEVDGSTISVENIEDIVSKIARIPPKTVSKDDKTVLENLERDLKRVVFGQDEAITALASAIKLSRAGLKAPDKPVGSFVFAGPTGVGKTEVTKQLAKLLGVEFVDRKSTRLNSSHQIISYAVFCLKK
;
A
#
# COMPACT_ATOMS: atom_id res chain seq x y z
N LYS A 1 15.19 9.53 -7.41
CA LYS A 1 16.12 8.42 -7.14
C LYS A 1 15.77 7.19 -7.99
N GLU A 2 14.57 6.62 -7.84
CA GLU A 2 14.11 5.44 -8.59
C GLU A 2 13.98 5.73 -10.10
N ILE A 3 13.47 6.92 -10.48
CA ILE A 3 13.36 7.37 -11.87
C ILE A 3 14.77 7.48 -12.51
N GLU A 4 15.73 8.07 -11.82
CA GLU A 4 17.11 8.16 -12.28
C GLU A 4 17.73 6.77 -12.46
N ARG A 5 17.46 5.87 -11.52
CA ARG A 5 17.92 4.49 -11.61
C ARG A 5 17.30 3.75 -12.80
N ALA A 6 16.01 3.93 -13.05
CA ALA A 6 15.33 3.38 -14.22
C ALA A 6 15.96 3.92 -15.53
N ALA A 7 16.19 5.23 -15.61
CA ALA A 7 16.85 5.87 -16.74
C ALA A 7 18.27 5.31 -16.98
N GLN A 8 19.08 5.16 -15.92
CA GLN A 8 20.41 4.55 -16.00
C GLN A 8 20.37 3.11 -16.54
N ILE A 9 19.40 2.30 -16.08
CA ILE A 9 19.24 0.91 -16.53
C ILE A 9 18.87 0.88 -18.00
N LEU A 10 17.94 1.71 -18.47
CA LEU A 10 17.52 1.80 -19.87
C LEU A 10 18.68 2.16 -20.81
N CYS A 11 19.70 2.87 -20.33
CA CYS A 11 20.89 3.23 -21.09
C CYS A 11 21.98 2.14 -21.10
N ARG A 12 21.78 1.00 -20.42
CA ARG A 12 22.78 -0.07 -20.36
C ARG A 12 22.78 -0.90 -21.64
N ARG A 13 23.93 -1.49 -21.95
CA ARG A 13 24.06 -2.43 -23.08
C ARG A 13 23.39 -3.77 -22.84
N ARG A 14 23.37 -4.23 -21.57
CA ARG A 14 22.77 -5.52 -21.15
C ARG A 14 21.95 -5.29 -19.88
N LYS A 15 20.94 -6.11 -19.64
CA LYS A 15 19.99 -5.94 -18.54
C LYS A 15 19.43 -4.53 -18.50
N ASN A 16 19.02 -4.05 -19.66
CA ASN A 16 18.56 -2.69 -19.91
C ASN A 16 17.04 -2.51 -19.68
N ASN A 17 16.39 -3.51 -19.13
CA ASN A 17 14.98 -3.43 -18.78
C ASN A 17 14.83 -3.30 -17.27
N PRO A 18 14.43 -2.14 -16.72
CA PRO A 18 14.13 -2.00 -15.31
C PRO A 18 12.86 -2.78 -14.95
N LEU A 19 12.87 -3.45 -13.79
CA LEU A 19 11.73 -4.09 -13.17
C LEU A 19 11.48 -3.44 -11.82
N LEU A 20 10.40 -2.68 -11.72
CA LEU A 20 9.96 -2.02 -10.51
C LEU A 20 9.25 -3.05 -9.61
N VAL A 21 9.83 -3.34 -8.46
CA VAL A 21 9.31 -4.35 -7.52
C VAL A 21 8.97 -3.68 -6.20
N GLY A 22 7.71 -3.77 -5.79
CA GLY A 22 7.25 -3.15 -4.55
C GLY A 22 5.80 -3.51 -4.24
N ASP A 23 5.35 -3.22 -3.04
CA ASP A 23 3.98 -3.49 -2.63
C ASP A 23 2.95 -2.70 -3.46
N PRO A 24 1.68 -3.11 -3.48
CA PRO A 24 0.62 -2.34 -4.14
C PRO A 24 0.52 -0.92 -3.56
N GLY A 25 0.30 0.08 -4.41
CA GLY A 25 0.07 1.46 -3.95
C GLY A 25 1.32 2.28 -3.58
N VAL A 26 2.55 1.72 -3.71
CA VAL A 26 3.80 2.48 -3.40
C VAL A 26 4.25 3.42 -4.52
N GLY A 27 3.51 3.51 -5.63
CA GLY A 27 3.80 4.45 -6.72
C GLY A 27 4.68 3.89 -7.84
N LYS A 28 4.69 2.58 -8.10
CA LYS A 28 5.45 1.97 -9.21
C LYS A 28 5.10 2.55 -10.59
N THR A 29 3.83 2.71 -10.88
CA THR A 29 3.33 3.29 -12.14
C THR A 29 3.77 4.74 -12.29
N SER A 30 3.72 5.52 -11.20
CA SER A 30 4.15 6.93 -11.20
C SER A 30 5.64 7.12 -11.51
N ILE A 31 6.48 6.10 -11.29
CA ILE A 31 7.91 6.15 -11.69
C ILE A 31 8.03 6.13 -13.22
N ALA A 32 7.25 5.29 -13.91
CA ALA A 32 7.25 5.23 -15.36
C ALA A 32 6.66 6.51 -15.99
N GLU A 33 5.57 7.01 -15.43
CA GLU A 33 4.94 8.29 -15.81
C GLU A 33 5.90 9.46 -15.57
N GLY A 34 6.59 9.48 -14.43
CA GLY A 34 7.59 10.50 -14.11
C GLY A 34 8.77 10.50 -15.08
N LEU A 35 9.21 9.32 -15.53
CA LEU A 35 10.22 9.23 -16.58
C LEU A 35 9.70 9.79 -17.92
N ALA A 36 8.47 9.44 -18.30
CA ALA A 36 7.84 10.00 -19.51
C ALA A 36 7.72 11.52 -19.44
N TRP A 37 7.32 12.04 -18.28
CA TRP A 37 7.27 13.49 -18.05
C TRP A 37 8.64 14.17 -18.18
N LEU A 38 9.70 13.57 -17.65
CA LEU A 38 11.08 14.10 -17.81
C LEU A 38 11.51 14.12 -19.28
N ILE A 39 11.12 13.10 -20.05
CA ILE A 39 11.44 13.04 -21.49
C ILE A 39 10.73 14.17 -22.24
N VAL A 40 9.43 14.31 -22.04
CA VAL A 40 8.61 15.33 -22.71
C VAL A 40 9.07 16.74 -22.39
N ASN A 41 9.51 17.00 -21.15
CA ASN A 41 9.99 18.31 -20.70
C ASN A 41 11.50 18.55 -20.99
N GLY A 42 12.15 17.67 -21.75
CA GLY A 42 13.57 17.83 -22.12
C GLY A 42 14.56 17.72 -20.96
N LYS A 43 14.11 17.15 -19.82
CA LYS A 43 14.90 16.96 -18.59
C LYS A 43 15.51 15.55 -18.48
N ALA A 44 15.24 14.70 -19.44
CA ALA A 44 15.79 13.33 -19.47
C ALA A 44 17.26 13.34 -19.90
N PRO A 45 18.04 12.30 -19.52
CA PRO A 45 19.40 12.11 -20.00
C PRO A 45 19.46 12.06 -21.54
N LYS A 46 20.54 12.59 -22.15
CA LYS A 46 20.70 12.66 -23.61
C LYS A 46 20.33 11.37 -24.37
N PRO A 47 20.69 10.14 -23.92
CA PRO A 47 20.32 8.90 -24.61
C PRO A 47 18.82 8.60 -24.64
N LEU A 48 18.04 9.26 -23.80
CA LEU A 48 16.58 9.10 -23.69
C LEU A 48 15.80 10.33 -24.15
N ALA A 49 16.47 11.36 -24.65
CA ALA A 49 15.85 12.64 -25.02
C ALA A 49 14.74 12.50 -26.08
N ASN A 50 14.87 11.53 -26.99
CA ASN A 50 13.88 11.23 -28.04
C ASN A 50 13.10 9.94 -27.78
N ALA A 51 13.12 9.42 -26.55
CA ALA A 51 12.40 8.21 -26.23
C ALA A 51 10.89 8.49 -26.11
N GLU A 52 10.11 7.49 -26.42
CA GLU A 52 8.64 7.50 -26.34
C GLU A 52 8.21 6.34 -25.42
N VAL A 53 7.48 6.68 -24.36
CA VAL A 53 7.00 5.68 -23.41
C VAL A 53 5.56 5.29 -23.76
N TYR A 54 5.36 4.02 -24.08
CA TYR A 54 4.05 3.43 -24.37
C TYR A 54 3.61 2.57 -23.20
N SER A 55 2.43 2.82 -22.67
CA SER A 55 1.82 1.97 -21.64
C SER A 55 1.00 0.87 -22.29
N LEU A 56 1.24 -0.38 -21.89
CA LEU A 56 0.49 -1.53 -22.37
C LEU A 56 -0.75 -1.75 -21.52
N ASP A 57 -1.90 -1.61 -22.16
CA ASP A 57 -3.17 -2.03 -21.57
C ASP A 57 -3.41 -3.52 -21.88
N ILE A 58 -3.18 -4.36 -20.85
CA ILE A 58 -3.39 -5.82 -20.93
C ILE A 58 -4.87 -6.13 -21.12
N GLY A 59 -5.76 -5.36 -20.47
CA GLY A 59 -7.20 -5.52 -20.58
C GLY A 59 -7.68 -5.34 -22.03
N ALA A 60 -7.19 -4.31 -22.71
CA ALA A 60 -7.50 -4.05 -24.12
C ALA A 60 -6.95 -5.14 -25.06
N LEU A 61 -5.79 -5.72 -24.74
CA LEU A 61 -5.26 -6.84 -25.53
C LEU A 61 -6.12 -8.10 -25.44
N VAL A 62 -6.69 -8.35 -24.27
CA VAL A 62 -7.53 -9.54 -24.01
C VAL A 62 -8.97 -9.32 -24.44
N ALA A 63 -9.46 -8.08 -24.40
CA ALA A 63 -10.85 -7.75 -24.74
C ALA A 63 -11.24 -8.24 -26.15
N GLY A 64 -12.34 -9.00 -26.22
CA GLY A 64 -12.87 -9.55 -27.50
C GLY A 64 -12.05 -10.67 -28.12
N THR A 65 -11.04 -11.21 -27.45
CA THR A 65 -10.35 -12.43 -27.89
C THR A 65 -11.11 -13.65 -27.39
N LYS A 66 -11.64 -14.45 -28.33
CA LYS A 66 -12.31 -15.73 -28.02
C LYS A 66 -11.32 -16.89 -27.92
N TYR A 67 -10.18 -16.78 -28.57
CA TYR A 67 -9.17 -17.82 -28.68
C TYR A 67 -7.79 -17.29 -28.34
N ARG A 68 -6.94 -18.15 -27.81
CA ARG A 68 -5.53 -17.88 -27.50
C ARG A 68 -4.77 -17.25 -28.68
N GLY A 69 -5.02 -17.75 -29.88
CA GLY A 69 -4.36 -17.27 -31.12
C GLY A 69 -4.65 -15.80 -31.44
N ASP A 70 -5.80 -15.26 -31.04
CA ASP A 70 -6.14 -13.86 -31.27
C ASP A 70 -5.27 -12.94 -30.40
N PHE A 71 -5.10 -13.30 -29.14
CA PHE A 71 -4.23 -12.59 -28.21
C PHE A 71 -2.76 -12.61 -28.67
N GLU A 72 -2.26 -13.81 -29.01
CA GLU A 72 -0.89 -13.97 -29.52
C GLU A 72 -0.65 -13.15 -30.78
N LYS A 73 -1.62 -13.11 -31.69
CA LYS A 73 -1.57 -12.34 -32.95
C LYS A 73 -1.51 -10.84 -32.66
N ARG A 74 -2.36 -10.32 -31.76
CA ARG A 74 -2.36 -8.89 -31.34
C ARG A 74 -1.04 -8.50 -30.69
N LEU A 75 -0.55 -9.29 -29.73
CA LEU A 75 0.71 -9.05 -29.06
C LEU A 75 1.88 -9.06 -30.06
N LYS A 76 1.91 -10.00 -31.01
CA LYS A 76 2.93 -10.06 -32.05
C LYS A 76 2.89 -8.84 -32.97
N GLN A 77 1.69 -8.35 -33.32
CA GLN A 77 1.54 -7.11 -34.08
C GLN A 77 2.08 -5.91 -33.34
N LEU A 78 1.75 -5.77 -32.03
CA LEU A 78 2.27 -4.72 -31.17
C LEU A 78 3.80 -4.75 -31.10
N LEU A 79 4.39 -5.93 -30.81
CA LEU A 79 5.84 -6.08 -30.74
C LEU A 79 6.52 -5.75 -32.08
N ASN A 80 5.91 -6.09 -33.21
CA ASN A 80 6.42 -5.75 -34.53
C ASN A 80 6.32 -4.23 -34.83
N ALA A 81 5.29 -3.56 -34.34
CA ALA A 81 5.17 -2.11 -34.43
C ALA A 81 6.26 -1.39 -33.60
N LEU A 82 6.46 -1.83 -32.35
CA LEU A 82 7.48 -1.28 -31.47
C LEU A 82 8.91 -1.49 -32.00
N LYS A 83 9.20 -2.62 -32.66
CA LYS A 83 10.50 -2.88 -33.30
C LYS A 83 10.88 -1.87 -34.38
N LYS A 84 9.89 -1.23 -35.02
CA LYS A 84 10.12 -0.21 -36.06
C LYS A 84 10.52 1.15 -35.46
N ASN A 85 10.24 1.37 -34.17
CA ASN A 85 10.60 2.58 -33.47
C ASN A 85 11.75 2.27 -32.45
N PRO A 86 13.00 2.58 -32.75
CA PRO A 86 14.14 2.29 -31.87
C PRO A 86 14.10 3.11 -30.57
N ASN A 87 13.30 4.16 -30.52
CA ASN A 87 13.15 5.03 -29.34
C ASN A 87 11.99 4.60 -28.44
N ALA A 88 11.21 3.60 -28.85
CA ALA A 88 10.08 3.11 -28.06
C ALA A 88 10.55 2.42 -26.77
N ILE A 89 9.90 2.75 -25.68
CA ILE A 89 9.99 2.09 -24.36
C ILE A 89 8.60 1.59 -24.01
N LEU A 90 8.43 0.29 -23.81
CA LEU A 90 7.16 -0.31 -23.44
C LEU A 90 7.08 -0.40 -21.91
N PHE A 91 6.12 0.29 -21.29
CA PHE A 91 5.77 0.08 -19.90
C PHE A 91 4.67 -0.98 -19.78
N ILE A 92 4.91 -1.97 -18.95
CA ILE A 92 3.96 -3.05 -18.65
C ILE A 92 3.72 -3.07 -17.15
N ASP A 93 2.55 -2.60 -16.75
CA ASP A 93 2.13 -2.73 -15.36
C ASP A 93 1.70 -4.18 -15.09
N GLU A 94 1.94 -4.67 -13.89
CA GLU A 94 1.68 -6.05 -13.49
C GLU A 94 2.18 -7.08 -14.51
N ILE A 95 3.43 -6.92 -14.96
CA ILE A 95 4.04 -7.73 -16.03
C ILE A 95 3.95 -9.25 -15.77
N HIS A 96 3.83 -9.66 -14.51
CA HIS A 96 3.62 -11.05 -14.12
C HIS A 96 2.34 -11.66 -14.71
N MET A 97 1.31 -10.85 -14.99
CA MET A 97 0.08 -11.32 -15.64
C MET A 97 0.33 -11.86 -17.04
N ILE A 98 1.30 -11.30 -17.75
CA ILE A 98 1.64 -11.74 -19.11
C ILE A 98 2.64 -12.91 -19.09
N ILE A 99 3.52 -12.94 -18.09
CA ILE A 99 4.67 -13.85 -18.04
C ILE A 99 4.37 -15.12 -17.25
N GLY A 100 3.53 -15.04 -16.22
CA GLY A 100 3.29 -16.13 -15.27
C GLY A 100 1.98 -16.88 -15.43
N ALA A 101 1.13 -16.48 -16.32
CA ALA A 101 -0.22 -17.03 -16.47
C ALA A 101 -0.28 -18.50 -16.96
N GLY A 102 0.86 -19.14 -17.20
CA GLY A 102 0.94 -20.50 -17.75
C GLY A 102 0.98 -21.66 -16.76
N SER A 103 1.06 -21.43 -15.44
CA SER A 103 1.39 -22.49 -14.47
C SER A 103 0.30 -22.94 -13.52
N SER A 104 -0.85 -22.27 -13.48
CA SER A 104 -1.95 -22.74 -12.62
C SER A 104 -3.33 -22.41 -13.22
N MET A 105 -4.14 -23.43 -13.39
CA MET A 105 -5.52 -23.41 -13.87
C MET A 105 -5.71 -23.06 -15.35
N GLY A 106 -5.44 -24.00 -16.29
CA GLY A 106 -6.18 -24.12 -17.57
C GLY A 106 -6.36 -22.88 -18.48
N SER A 107 -5.85 -21.71 -18.11
CA SER A 107 -5.99 -20.43 -18.80
C SER A 107 -4.60 -19.93 -19.21
N THR A 108 -4.16 -20.19 -20.14
CA THR A 108 -3.45 -20.24 -21.41
C THR A 108 -2.97 -18.92 -22.03
N MET A 109 -2.68 -17.88 -21.26
CA MET A 109 -2.09 -16.65 -21.80
C MET A 109 -0.58 -16.58 -21.54
N ASP A 110 0.17 -17.62 -21.90
CA ASP A 110 1.63 -17.56 -21.82
C ASP A 110 2.21 -16.76 -22.98
N ALA A 111 2.24 -15.45 -22.82
CA ALA A 111 2.89 -14.54 -23.76
C ALA A 111 4.42 -14.50 -23.57
N SER A 112 4.95 -15.21 -22.59
CA SER A 112 6.38 -15.22 -22.29
C SER A 112 7.22 -15.68 -23.48
N ASN A 113 6.72 -16.64 -24.26
CA ASN A 113 7.40 -17.14 -25.44
C ASN A 113 7.50 -16.10 -26.57
N LEU A 114 6.63 -15.08 -26.59
CA LEU A 114 6.68 -13.98 -27.56
C LEU A 114 7.55 -12.82 -27.09
N ILE A 115 7.48 -12.51 -25.80
CA ILE A 115 8.22 -11.38 -25.20
C ILE A 115 9.68 -11.74 -24.95
N LYS A 116 9.99 -12.94 -24.47
CA LYS A 116 11.36 -13.39 -24.18
C LYS A 116 12.33 -13.21 -25.35
N PRO A 117 12.01 -13.59 -26.60
CA PRO A 117 12.91 -13.34 -27.75
C PRO A 117 13.13 -11.85 -28.00
N ALA A 118 12.08 -11.02 -27.91
CA ALA A 118 12.19 -9.58 -28.15
C ALA A 118 13.10 -8.88 -27.12
N LEU A 119 12.97 -9.28 -25.84
CA LEU A 119 13.86 -8.83 -24.76
C LEU A 119 15.28 -9.39 -24.92
N ALA A 120 15.40 -10.66 -25.39
CA ALA A 120 16.69 -11.32 -25.56
C ALA A 120 17.57 -10.63 -26.59
N ASN A 121 16.99 -10.24 -27.70
CA ASN A 121 17.69 -9.63 -28.82
C ASN A 121 17.92 -8.13 -28.64
N GLY A 122 17.48 -7.53 -27.53
CA GLY A 122 17.59 -6.10 -27.27
C GLY A 122 16.74 -5.23 -28.22
N THR A 123 15.81 -5.85 -28.95
CA THR A 123 14.92 -5.15 -29.91
C THR A 123 13.73 -4.48 -29.21
N LEU A 124 13.49 -4.77 -27.94
CA LEU A 124 12.48 -4.16 -27.11
C LEU A 124 13.12 -3.61 -25.84
N ARG A 125 12.89 -2.33 -25.56
CA ARG A 125 13.14 -1.73 -24.24
C ARG A 125 11.84 -1.81 -23.44
N CYS A 126 11.92 -2.34 -22.23
CA CYS A 126 10.73 -2.56 -21.43
C CYS A 126 10.97 -2.10 -19.99
N ILE A 127 10.00 -1.41 -19.42
CA ILE A 127 9.87 -1.17 -17.98
C ILE A 127 8.74 -2.07 -17.49
N GLY A 128 9.02 -2.96 -16.55
CA GLY A 128 7.99 -3.79 -15.92
C GLY A 128 7.70 -3.32 -14.50
N SER A 129 6.48 -3.52 -14.02
CA SER A 129 6.15 -3.42 -12.60
C SER A 129 5.60 -4.74 -12.09
N THR A 130 5.84 -5.06 -10.82
CA THR A 130 5.29 -6.26 -10.16
C THR A 130 5.37 -6.08 -8.64
N THR A 131 4.71 -6.96 -7.90
CA THR A 131 4.85 -6.99 -6.43
C THR A 131 6.01 -7.88 -5.99
N PHE A 132 6.41 -7.80 -4.72
CA PHE A 132 7.44 -8.68 -4.15
C PHE A 132 7.03 -10.15 -4.21
N GLN A 133 5.75 -10.44 -4.04
CA GLN A 133 5.23 -11.81 -4.05
C GLN A 133 5.33 -12.43 -5.44
N GLU A 134 4.83 -11.76 -6.47
CA GLU A 134 4.86 -12.24 -7.85
C GLU A 134 6.28 -12.26 -8.41
N TYR A 135 7.15 -11.32 -7.98
CA TYR A 135 8.57 -11.36 -8.35
C TYR A 135 9.22 -12.68 -7.95
N ARG A 136 9.01 -13.12 -6.68
CA ARG A 136 9.53 -14.42 -6.19
C ARG A 136 8.92 -15.61 -6.90
N GLN A 137 7.63 -15.54 -7.23
CA GLN A 137 6.92 -16.66 -7.85
C GLN A 137 7.26 -16.84 -9.33
N VAL A 138 7.47 -15.75 -10.06
CA VAL A 138 7.62 -15.74 -11.52
C VAL A 138 9.05 -15.46 -11.95
N PHE A 139 9.63 -14.33 -11.54
CA PHE A 139 10.92 -13.86 -12.06
C PHE A 139 12.12 -14.59 -11.46
N GLU A 140 12.11 -14.93 -10.19
CA GLU A 140 13.22 -15.66 -9.56
C GLU A 140 13.35 -17.07 -10.12
N LYS A 141 12.24 -17.70 -10.49
CA LYS A 141 12.21 -19.04 -11.06
C LYS A 141 12.59 -19.08 -12.54
N ASP A 142 12.41 -17.98 -13.25
CA ASP A 142 12.73 -17.89 -14.68
C ASP A 142 14.08 -17.20 -14.92
N HIS A 143 15.13 -18.00 -15.03
CA HIS A 143 16.49 -17.51 -15.29
C HIS A 143 16.63 -16.72 -16.61
N ALA A 144 15.78 -16.95 -17.60
CA ALA A 144 15.84 -16.23 -18.87
C ALA A 144 15.34 -14.79 -18.70
N LEU A 145 14.30 -14.58 -17.90
CA LEU A 145 13.77 -13.25 -17.55
C LEU A 145 14.70 -12.52 -16.58
N SER A 146 15.15 -13.18 -15.51
CA SER A 146 16.02 -12.55 -14.51
C SER A 146 17.34 -12.03 -15.08
N ARG A 147 17.82 -12.63 -16.17
CA ARG A 147 19.01 -12.13 -16.91
C ARG A 147 18.71 -10.91 -17.78
N ARG A 148 17.46 -10.58 -18.06
CA ARG A 148 17.05 -9.48 -18.96
C ARG A 148 16.57 -8.26 -18.21
N PHE A 149 15.99 -8.47 -17.02
CA PHE A 149 15.53 -7.40 -16.16
C PHE A 149 16.53 -7.07 -15.07
N GLN A 150 16.59 -5.79 -14.72
CA GLN A 150 17.29 -5.30 -13.53
C GLN A 150 16.27 -4.86 -12.51
N LYS A 151 16.22 -5.54 -11.39
CA LYS A 151 15.34 -5.20 -10.27
C LYS A 151 15.66 -3.83 -9.70
N ILE A 152 14.62 -3.06 -9.42
CA ILE A 152 14.61 -1.83 -8.64
C ILE A 152 13.59 -2.04 -7.54
N ASP A 153 14.02 -2.02 -6.29
CA ASP A 153 13.11 -2.07 -5.15
C ASP A 153 12.44 -0.71 -4.97
N VAL A 154 11.11 -0.70 -4.94
CA VAL A 154 10.27 0.46 -4.69
C VAL A 154 9.64 0.27 -3.32
N ASN A 155 10.23 0.87 -2.32
CA ASN A 155 9.76 0.78 -0.95
C ASN A 155 8.64 1.79 -0.69
N GLU A 156 7.85 1.54 0.35
CA GLU A 156 6.89 2.52 0.87
C GLU A 156 7.62 3.83 1.22
N PRO A 157 7.18 5.00 0.72
CA PRO A 157 7.79 6.26 1.06
C PRO A 157 7.58 6.59 2.53
N SER A 158 8.50 7.35 3.09
CA SER A 158 8.37 7.88 4.44
C SER A 158 7.20 8.88 4.54
N ILE A 159 6.75 9.15 5.77
CA ILE A 159 5.72 10.16 6.04
C ILE A 159 6.10 11.50 5.42
N GLY A 160 7.35 11.94 5.59
CA GLY A 160 7.83 13.21 5.04
C GLY A 160 7.78 13.25 3.49
N GLU A 161 8.27 12.20 2.83
CA GLU A 161 8.21 12.08 1.37
C GLU A 161 6.77 12.04 0.87
N THR A 162 5.87 11.37 1.59
CA THR A 162 4.44 11.31 1.23
C THR A 162 3.77 12.68 1.35
N ILE A 163 4.10 13.47 2.36
CA ILE A 163 3.59 14.85 2.49
C ILE A 163 3.99 15.68 1.26
N GLU A 164 5.25 15.58 0.81
CA GLU A 164 5.70 16.29 -0.39
C GLU A 164 4.99 15.78 -1.66
N ILE A 165 4.71 14.49 -1.76
CA ILE A 165 3.90 13.92 -2.85
C ILE A 165 2.50 14.53 -2.84
N LEU A 166 1.83 14.58 -1.69
CA LEU A 166 0.49 15.16 -1.58
C LEU A 166 0.49 16.65 -1.91
N ARG A 167 1.49 17.41 -1.46
CA ARG A 167 1.66 18.83 -1.84
C ARG A 167 1.79 19.00 -3.36
N GLY A 168 2.54 18.11 -4.02
CA GLY A 168 2.66 18.10 -5.48
C GLY A 168 1.37 17.76 -6.22
N LEU A 169 0.47 17.00 -5.59
CA LEU A 169 -0.82 16.60 -6.15
C LEU A 169 -1.96 17.57 -5.79
N LYS A 170 -1.77 18.40 -4.78
CA LYS A 170 -2.76 19.30 -4.18
C LYS A 170 -3.59 20.05 -5.24
N SER A 171 -2.94 20.79 -6.13
CA SER A 171 -3.63 21.60 -7.13
C SER A 171 -4.56 20.79 -8.03
N LYS A 172 -4.16 19.55 -8.40
CA LYS A 172 -4.97 18.68 -9.25
C LYS A 172 -6.25 18.22 -8.55
N PHE A 173 -6.17 17.92 -7.24
CA PHE A 173 -7.34 17.55 -6.45
C PHE A 173 -8.22 18.74 -6.13
N GLU A 174 -7.64 19.93 -5.89
CA GLU A 174 -8.36 21.19 -5.72
C GLU A 174 -9.17 21.55 -6.97
N ASP A 175 -8.53 21.45 -8.15
CA ASP A 175 -9.19 21.72 -9.44
C ASP A 175 -10.31 20.70 -9.72
N PHE A 176 -10.10 19.42 -9.38
CA PHE A 176 -11.07 18.36 -9.66
C PHE A 176 -12.31 18.43 -8.73
N HIS A 177 -12.08 18.67 -7.46
CA HIS A 177 -13.16 18.70 -6.45
C HIS A 177 -13.75 20.10 -6.22
N HIS A 178 -13.14 21.15 -6.78
CA HIS A 178 -13.51 22.57 -6.55
C HIS A 178 -13.47 22.94 -5.07
N VAL A 179 -12.41 22.52 -4.37
CA VAL A 179 -12.16 22.75 -2.93
C VAL A 179 -10.74 23.23 -2.72
N GLU A 180 -10.44 23.77 -1.54
CA GLU A 180 -9.08 24.08 -1.11
C GLU A 180 -8.65 23.15 0.03
N TYR A 181 -7.42 22.64 -0.01
CA TYR A 181 -6.85 21.82 1.10
C TYR A 181 -5.94 22.68 1.97
N ASP A 182 -6.20 22.72 3.28
CA ASP A 182 -5.23 23.26 4.22
C ASP A 182 -3.97 22.35 4.25
N ASP A 183 -2.78 22.95 4.33
CA ASP A 183 -1.53 22.18 4.43
C ASP A 183 -1.52 21.26 5.65
N LYS A 184 -2.12 21.69 6.76
CA LYS A 184 -2.30 20.86 7.95
C LYS A 184 -3.20 19.65 7.69
N ALA A 185 -4.21 19.79 6.83
CA ALA A 185 -5.07 18.68 6.44
C ALA A 185 -4.30 17.64 5.61
N LEU A 186 -3.39 18.06 4.71
CA LEU A 186 -2.52 17.15 3.97
C LEU A 186 -1.58 16.38 4.90
N VAL A 187 -0.97 17.07 5.86
CA VAL A 187 -0.11 16.43 6.88
C VAL A 187 -0.93 15.43 7.69
N ALA A 188 -2.10 15.82 8.17
CA ALA A 188 -3.00 14.94 8.93
C ALA A 188 -3.43 13.71 8.11
N ALA A 189 -3.71 13.85 6.81
CA ALA A 189 -4.07 12.75 5.94
C ALA A 189 -2.97 11.69 5.89
N VAL A 190 -1.71 12.10 5.81
CA VAL A 190 -0.57 11.17 5.80
C VAL A 190 -0.37 10.52 7.17
N GLU A 191 -0.29 11.30 8.23
CA GLU A 191 -0.03 10.80 9.58
C GLU A 191 -1.13 9.86 10.08
N LEU A 192 -2.40 10.26 9.89
CA LEU A 192 -3.54 9.47 10.34
C LEU A 192 -3.76 8.22 9.49
N SER A 193 -3.56 8.29 8.17
CA SER A 193 -3.62 7.10 7.32
C SER A 193 -2.49 6.11 7.65
N ALA A 194 -1.27 6.60 7.89
CA ALA A 194 -0.15 5.77 8.34
C ALA A 194 -0.44 5.08 9.68
N LYS A 195 -1.10 5.79 10.60
CA LYS A 195 -1.41 5.33 11.95
C LYS A 195 -2.57 4.34 12.01
N PHE A 196 -3.64 4.56 11.24
CA PHE A 196 -4.90 3.83 11.40
C PHE A 196 -5.28 2.92 10.23
N ILE A 197 -4.68 3.10 9.04
CA ILE A 197 -4.96 2.27 7.87
C ILE A 197 -3.76 1.35 7.63
N HIS A 198 -3.91 0.05 7.99
CA HIS A 198 -2.80 -0.91 7.97
C HIS A 198 -2.84 -1.91 6.82
N ASP A 199 -3.94 -1.97 6.08
CA ASP A 199 -4.16 -2.88 4.96
C ASP A 199 -3.63 -2.35 3.62
N ARG A 200 -3.15 -1.11 3.59
CA ARG A 200 -2.62 -0.41 2.42
C ARG A 200 -1.32 0.33 2.73
N PHE A 201 -0.60 0.71 1.69
CA PHE A 201 0.69 1.40 1.78
C PHE A 201 0.58 2.88 1.40
N LEU A 202 1.51 3.69 1.90
CA LEU A 202 1.72 5.04 1.42
C LEU A 202 2.36 5.01 0.01
N PRO A 203 2.10 5.99 -0.85
CA PRO A 203 1.25 7.16 -0.65
C PRO A 203 -0.24 6.90 -0.92
N ASP A 204 -0.61 5.75 -1.49
CA ASP A 204 -1.94 5.43 -2.00
C ASP A 204 -3.05 5.66 -0.97
N LYS A 205 -2.90 5.10 0.24
CA LYS A 205 -3.87 5.29 1.32
C LYS A 205 -4.08 6.75 1.75
N ALA A 206 -3.04 7.58 1.65
CA ALA A 206 -3.15 9.01 1.98
C ALA A 206 -3.80 9.79 0.83
N ILE A 207 -3.54 9.40 -0.42
CA ILE A 207 -4.18 9.95 -1.61
C ILE A 207 -5.68 9.65 -1.57
N ASP A 208 -6.07 8.41 -1.26
CA ASP A 208 -7.48 8.03 -1.12
C ASP A 208 -8.20 8.87 -0.05
N VAL A 209 -7.54 9.15 1.07
CA VAL A 209 -8.12 9.98 2.14
C VAL A 209 -8.40 11.40 1.66
N ILE A 210 -7.47 12.04 0.94
CA ILE A 210 -7.70 13.40 0.43
C ILE A 210 -8.73 13.42 -0.69
N ASP A 211 -8.75 12.42 -1.55
CA ASP A 211 -9.72 12.29 -2.63
C ASP A 211 -11.15 12.11 -2.07
N GLU A 212 -11.32 11.21 -1.10
CA GLU A 212 -12.62 10.99 -0.43
C GLU A 212 -13.07 12.23 0.35
N ALA A 213 -12.15 12.96 1.00
CA ALA A 213 -12.47 14.21 1.69
C ALA A 213 -12.97 15.29 0.71
N GLY A 214 -12.29 15.43 -0.43
CA GLY A 214 -12.71 16.31 -1.52
C GLY A 214 -14.10 15.95 -2.06
N ALA A 215 -14.30 14.68 -2.38
CA ALA A 215 -15.58 14.19 -2.87
C ALA A 215 -16.71 14.39 -1.86
N GLN A 216 -16.49 14.11 -0.58
CA GLN A 216 -17.48 14.31 0.47
C GLN A 216 -17.84 15.80 0.62
N ARG A 217 -16.84 16.68 0.54
CA ARG A 217 -17.05 18.12 0.65
C ARG A 217 -17.85 18.64 -0.51
N ARG A 218 -17.52 18.24 -1.74
CA ARG A 218 -18.26 18.59 -2.95
C ARG A 218 -19.73 18.17 -2.90
N LEU A 219 -20.04 17.00 -2.34
CA LEU A 219 -21.42 16.52 -2.19
C LEU A 219 -22.22 17.31 -1.15
N LYS A 220 -21.55 17.89 -0.14
CA LYS A 220 -22.20 18.65 0.94
C LYS A 220 -22.22 20.16 0.70
N ALA A 221 -21.39 20.67 -0.19
CA ALA A 221 -21.25 22.09 -0.38
C ALA A 221 -22.30 22.64 -1.37
N GLU A 222 -23.05 23.63 -0.93
CA GLU A 222 -23.83 24.51 -1.79
C GLU A 222 -22.98 25.63 -2.42
N VAL A 223 -21.67 25.70 -2.07
CA VAL A 223 -20.76 26.80 -2.47
C VAL A 223 -19.40 26.22 -2.89
N ASP A 224 -18.91 26.59 -4.08
CA ASP A 224 -17.55 26.35 -4.55
C ASP A 224 -16.50 27.02 -3.64
N GLY A 225 -15.33 26.38 -3.48
CA GLY A 225 -14.17 26.94 -2.76
C GLY A 225 -14.15 26.67 -1.24
N SER A 226 -14.89 25.68 -0.76
CA SER A 226 -14.85 25.33 0.66
C SER A 226 -13.54 24.63 1.05
N THR A 227 -12.92 25.11 2.14
CA THR A 227 -11.64 24.59 2.65
C THR A 227 -11.84 23.25 3.40
N ILE A 228 -10.95 22.29 3.13
CA ILE A 228 -10.87 21.03 3.86
C ILE A 228 -9.89 21.19 5.01
N SER A 229 -10.42 21.04 6.24
CA SER A 229 -9.68 21.12 7.49
C SER A 229 -9.20 19.75 7.98
N VAL A 230 -8.39 19.74 9.04
CA VAL A 230 -7.97 18.53 9.75
C VAL A 230 -9.17 17.70 10.22
N GLU A 231 -10.22 18.34 10.71
CA GLU A 231 -11.42 17.66 11.21
C GLU A 231 -12.13 16.86 10.09
N ASN A 232 -12.13 17.36 8.86
CA ASN A 232 -12.68 16.63 7.72
C ASN A 232 -11.87 15.35 7.43
N ILE A 233 -10.54 15.44 7.52
CA ILE A 233 -9.64 14.29 7.36
C ILE A 233 -9.85 13.25 8.48
N GLU A 234 -9.95 13.69 9.73
CA GLU A 234 -10.24 12.82 10.88
C GLU A 234 -11.56 12.05 10.69
N ASP A 235 -12.60 12.72 10.19
CA ASP A 235 -13.90 12.10 9.92
C ASP A 235 -13.78 11.02 8.83
N ILE A 236 -13.04 11.28 7.74
CA ILE A 236 -12.80 10.31 6.67
C ILE A 236 -11.99 9.11 7.17
N VAL A 237 -10.85 9.36 7.84
CA VAL A 237 -10.00 8.28 8.36
C VAL A 237 -10.79 7.42 9.35
N SER A 238 -11.64 8.01 10.19
CA SER A 238 -12.47 7.26 11.13
C SER A 238 -13.44 6.30 10.42
N LYS A 239 -13.98 6.71 9.27
CA LYS A 239 -14.88 5.88 8.46
C LYS A 239 -14.13 4.75 7.77
N ILE A 240 -13.00 5.07 7.11
CA ILE A 240 -12.17 4.07 6.41
C ILE A 240 -11.65 3.02 7.39
N ALA A 241 -11.06 3.47 8.51
CA ALA A 241 -10.51 2.60 9.54
C ALA A 241 -11.58 1.95 10.46
N ARG A 242 -12.87 2.34 10.32
CA ARG A 242 -13.99 1.87 11.15
C ARG A 242 -13.80 2.07 12.65
N ILE A 243 -13.21 3.21 13.03
CA ILE A 243 -12.96 3.60 14.41
C ILE A 243 -13.77 4.85 14.80
N PRO A 244 -14.12 5.03 16.08
CA PRO A 244 -14.84 6.24 16.50
C PRO A 244 -14.04 7.51 16.20
N PRO A 245 -14.67 8.60 15.67
CA PRO A 245 -13.98 9.85 15.33
C PRO A 245 -13.18 10.47 16.49
N LYS A 246 -13.72 10.37 17.72
CA LYS A 246 -13.05 10.84 18.95
C LYS A 246 -11.73 10.15 19.24
N THR A 247 -11.46 8.99 18.63
CA THR A 247 -10.20 8.25 18.81
C THR A 247 -9.12 8.75 17.86
N VAL A 248 -9.52 9.22 16.67
CA VAL A 248 -8.61 9.77 15.66
C VAL A 248 -8.02 11.11 16.10
N SER A 249 -8.86 11.95 16.74
CA SER A 249 -8.49 13.30 17.19
C SER A 249 -7.68 13.36 18.50
N LYS A 250 -7.51 12.23 19.20
CA LYS A 250 -6.77 12.20 20.47
C LYS A 250 -5.27 12.01 20.25
N ASP A 251 -4.49 12.87 20.87
CA ASP A 251 -3.04 12.69 20.98
C ASP A 251 -2.70 11.40 21.75
N ASP A 252 -1.91 10.52 21.17
CA ASP A 252 -1.47 9.25 21.78
C ASP A 252 -0.88 9.44 23.17
N LYS A 253 -0.19 10.54 23.38
CA LYS A 253 0.45 10.85 24.66
C LYS A 253 -0.58 11.01 25.78
N THR A 254 -1.64 11.77 25.53
CA THR A 254 -2.71 12.00 26.51
C THR A 254 -3.52 10.74 26.79
N VAL A 255 -3.73 9.89 25.77
CA VAL A 255 -4.39 8.58 25.93
C VAL A 255 -3.56 7.65 26.80
N LEU A 256 -2.25 7.57 26.55
CA LEU A 256 -1.35 6.71 27.33
C LEU A 256 -1.15 7.21 28.76
N GLU A 257 -1.08 8.52 28.99
CA GLU A 257 -0.99 9.10 30.33
C GLU A 257 -2.20 8.71 31.19
N ASN A 258 -3.38 8.79 30.62
CA ASN A 258 -4.64 8.54 31.33
C ASN A 258 -5.13 7.08 31.26
N LEU A 259 -4.47 6.20 30.51
CA LEU A 259 -4.91 4.83 30.20
C LEU A 259 -5.31 4.04 31.45
N GLU A 260 -4.47 4.04 32.47
CA GLU A 260 -4.71 3.31 33.72
C GLU A 260 -5.95 3.84 34.45
N ARG A 261 -6.05 5.16 34.58
CA ARG A 261 -7.17 5.83 35.24
C ARG A 261 -8.49 5.54 34.53
N ASP A 262 -8.49 5.62 33.21
CA ASP A 262 -9.69 5.46 32.41
C ASP A 262 -10.14 3.99 32.35
N LEU A 263 -9.21 3.03 32.36
CA LEU A 263 -9.53 1.60 32.52
C LEU A 263 -10.15 1.30 33.91
N LYS A 264 -9.56 1.82 34.99
CA LYS A 264 -10.08 1.62 36.36
C LYS A 264 -11.45 2.24 36.59
N ARG A 265 -11.85 3.24 35.80
CA ARG A 265 -13.21 3.82 35.85
C ARG A 265 -14.30 2.91 35.27
N VAL A 266 -13.92 2.01 34.39
CA VAL A 266 -14.89 1.16 33.66
C VAL A 266 -14.84 -0.29 34.11
N VAL A 267 -13.67 -0.76 34.55
CA VAL A 267 -13.48 -2.15 35.01
C VAL A 267 -13.09 -2.13 36.48
N PHE A 268 -13.96 -2.67 37.32
CA PHE A 268 -13.79 -2.68 38.79
C PHE A 268 -13.17 -3.98 39.27
N GLY A 269 -12.38 -3.91 40.35
CA GLY A 269 -11.80 -5.06 41.04
C GLY A 269 -10.67 -5.78 40.30
N GLN A 270 -10.02 -5.12 39.31
CA GLN A 270 -8.90 -5.64 38.55
C GLN A 270 -7.71 -4.67 38.56
N ASP A 271 -7.52 -3.92 39.62
CA ASP A 271 -6.57 -2.81 39.69
C ASP A 271 -5.11 -3.24 39.40
N GLU A 272 -4.66 -4.35 39.97
CA GLU A 272 -3.32 -4.88 39.76
C GLU A 272 -3.07 -5.28 38.29
N ALA A 273 -4.04 -5.99 37.70
CA ALA A 273 -3.97 -6.42 36.29
C ALA A 273 -3.97 -5.21 35.36
N ILE A 274 -4.80 -4.20 35.62
CA ILE A 274 -4.87 -2.95 34.84
C ILE A 274 -3.56 -2.17 34.95
N THR A 275 -2.98 -2.04 36.14
CA THR A 275 -1.70 -1.34 36.35
C THR A 275 -0.55 -2.02 35.62
N ALA A 276 -0.46 -3.36 35.72
CA ALA A 276 0.55 -4.14 35.01
C ALA A 276 0.41 -4.00 33.49
N LEU A 277 -0.82 -4.08 32.97
CA LEU A 277 -1.13 -3.95 31.57
C LEU A 277 -0.79 -2.54 31.05
N ALA A 278 -1.23 -1.49 31.72
CA ALA A 278 -0.97 -0.11 31.35
C ALA A 278 0.53 0.21 31.34
N SER A 279 1.29 -0.29 32.33
CA SER A 279 2.73 -0.13 32.40
C SER A 279 3.44 -0.81 31.23
N ALA A 280 3.05 -2.05 30.89
CA ALA A 280 3.63 -2.77 29.78
C ALA A 280 3.34 -2.09 28.41
N ILE A 281 2.15 -1.52 28.24
CA ILE A 281 1.78 -0.79 27.03
C ILE A 281 2.56 0.54 26.93
N LYS A 282 2.66 1.29 28.02
CA LYS A 282 3.45 2.53 28.09
C LYS A 282 4.93 2.27 27.72
N LEU A 283 5.54 1.23 28.28
CA LEU A 283 6.90 0.81 27.94
C LEU A 283 7.06 0.43 26.47
N SER A 284 6.13 -0.31 25.91
CA SER A 284 6.17 -0.71 24.50
C SER A 284 6.05 0.50 23.55
N ARG A 285 5.22 1.48 23.89
CA ARG A 285 5.02 2.71 23.10
C ARG A 285 6.12 3.75 23.28
N ALA A 286 6.92 3.65 24.35
CA ALA A 286 8.09 4.51 24.58
C ALA A 286 9.28 4.23 23.62
N GLY A 287 9.12 3.37 22.61
CA GLY A 287 10.14 3.14 21.59
C GLY A 287 11.23 2.13 21.96
N LEU A 288 11.10 1.45 23.09
CA LEU A 288 12.09 0.46 23.57
C LEU A 288 11.98 -0.92 22.87
N LYS A 289 11.04 -1.08 21.91
CA LYS A 289 10.85 -2.31 21.13
C LYS A 289 11.06 -2.09 19.64
N ALA A 290 11.48 -3.15 18.94
CA ALA A 290 11.58 -3.15 17.47
C ALA A 290 10.22 -2.86 16.82
N PRO A 291 10.17 -2.07 15.72
CA PRO A 291 8.93 -1.60 15.11
C PRO A 291 8.01 -2.71 14.60
N ASP A 292 8.57 -3.86 14.22
CA ASP A 292 7.83 -4.99 13.64
C ASP A 292 7.24 -5.97 14.66
N LYS A 293 7.45 -5.72 15.96
CA LYS A 293 6.95 -6.62 17.01
C LYS A 293 5.62 -6.13 17.58
N PRO A 294 4.72 -7.06 17.96
CA PRO A 294 3.47 -6.69 18.62
C PRO A 294 3.75 -5.95 19.93
N VAL A 295 2.84 -5.04 20.32
CA VAL A 295 2.93 -4.25 21.56
C VAL A 295 3.14 -5.15 22.77
N GLY A 296 2.49 -6.31 22.83
CA GLY A 296 2.65 -7.30 23.86
C GLY A 296 1.73 -8.49 23.66
N SER A 297 2.07 -9.60 24.32
CA SER A 297 1.21 -10.77 24.46
C SER A 297 0.87 -10.90 25.94
N PHE A 298 -0.41 -10.88 26.27
CA PHE A 298 -0.88 -10.90 27.66
C PHE A 298 -1.80 -12.12 27.88
N VAL A 299 -1.61 -12.79 29.00
CA VAL A 299 -2.45 -13.91 29.43
C VAL A 299 -3.20 -13.48 30.68
N PHE A 300 -4.53 -13.44 30.57
CA PHE A 300 -5.40 -13.20 31.73
C PHE A 300 -5.94 -14.54 32.26
N ALA A 301 -5.47 -14.93 33.45
CA ALA A 301 -5.90 -16.15 34.15
C ALA A 301 -6.80 -15.79 35.32
N GLY A 302 -7.90 -16.56 35.51
CA GLY A 302 -8.82 -16.36 36.61
C GLY A 302 -10.18 -16.99 36.37
N PRO A 303 -11.08 -17.02 37.37
CA PRO A 303 -12.43 -17.58 37.25
C PRO A 303 -13.25 -16.93 36.15
N THR A 304 -14.32 -17.60 35.74
CA THR A 304 -15.27 -17.03 34.76
C THR A 304 -16.04 -15.86 35.39
N GLY A 305 -16.32 -14.81 34.61
CA GLY A 305 -17.10 -13.66 35.06
C GLY A 305 -16.33 -12.52 35.74
N VAL A 306 -15.02 -12.65 36.01
CA VAL A 306 -14.21 -11.63 36.70
C VAL A 306 -13.78 -10.44 35.82
N GLY A 307 -14.28 -10.32 34.59
CA GLY A 307 -14.01 -9.16 33.73
C GLY A 307 -12.80 -9.27 32.80
N LYS A 308 -12.16 -10.45 32.63
CA LYS A 308 -10.99 -10.63 31.73
C LYS A 308 -11.19 -10.10 30.31
N THR A 309 -12.30 -10.48 29.68
CA THR A 309 -12.65 -10.05 28.33
C THR A 309 -13.03 -8.56 28.30
N GLU A 310 -13.63 -8.05 29.38
CA GLU A 310 -14.04 -6.65 29.47
C GLU A 310 -12.83 -5.72 29.52
N VAL A 311 -11.79 -6.06 30.28
CA VAL A 311 -10.52 -5.31 30.31
C VAL A 311 -9.95 -5.19 28.90
N THR A 312 -9.93 -6.27 28.13
CA THR A 312 -9.35 -6.26 26.76
C THR A 312 -10.20 -5.48 25.76
N LYS A 313 -11.55 -5.55 25.88
CA LYS A 313 -12.45 -4.74 25.06
C LYS A 313 -12.31 -3.26 25.32
N GLN A 314 -12.29 -2.87 26.60
CA GLN A 314 -12.14 -1.46 26.97
C GLN A 314 -10.75 -0.93 26.62
N LEU A 315 -9.72 -1.75 26.74
CA LEU A 315 -8.37 -1.41 26.29
C LEU A 315 -8.34 -1.13 24.79
N ALA A 316 -8.90 -2.04 23.97
CA ALA A 316 -8.98 -1.87 22.51
C ALA A 316 -9.71 -0.57 22.15
N LYS A 317 -10.82 -0.29 22.82
CA LYS A 317 -11.62 0.93 22.63
C LYS A 317 -10.84 2.21 23.01
N LEU A 318 -10.06 2.19 24.08
CA LEU A 318 -9.26 3.34 24.52
C LEU A 318 -8.07 3.59 23.61
N LEU A 319 -7.44 2.53 23.11
CA LEU A 319 -6.31 2.61 22.18
C LEU A 319 -6.73 2.82 20.71
N GLY A 320 -8.04 2.76 20.40
CA GLY A 320 -8.55 2.91 19.04
C GLY A 320 -8.15 1.78 18.09
N VAL A 321 -7.96 0.56 18.61
CA VAL A 321 -7.63 -0.63 17.81
C VAL A 321 -8.81 -1.59 17.75
N GLU A 322 -8.89 -2.36 16.67
CA GLU A 322 -9.95 -3.34 16.49
C GLU A 322 -9.82 -4.48 17.51
N PHE A 323 -10.95 -4.84 18.14
CA PHE A 323 -11.03 -6.00 19.02
C PHE A 323 -11.51 -7.23 18.27
N VAL A 324 -10.63 -8.19 18.04
CA VAL A 324 -10.98 -9.46 17.38
C VAL A 324 -11.12 -10.56 18.44
N ASP A 325 -12.35 -10.99 18.72
CA ASP A 325 -12.63 -12.11 19.63
C ASP A 325 -12.64 -13.42 18.84
N ARG A 326 -11.61 -14.26 19.04
CA ARG A 326 -11.54 -15.61 18.49
C ARG A 326 -11.81 -16.63 19.58
N LYS A 327 -13.05 -17.08 19.71
CA LYS A 327 -13.39 -18.23 20.54
C LYS A 327 -12.88 -19.51 19.87
N SER A 328 -11.88 -20.16 20.48
CA SER A 328 -11.47 -21.50 20.07
C SER A 328 -12.57 -22.49 20.45
N THR A 329 -13.25 -23.07 19.46
CA THR A 329 -14.28 -24.11 19.65
C THR A 329 -13.71 -25.53 19.75
N ARG A 330 -12.40 -25.70 19.92
CA ARG A 330 -11.76 -27.00 20.08
C ARG A 330 -11.01 -27.09 21.40
N LEU A 331 -11.76 -27.44 22.47
CA LEU A 331 -11.24 -28.22 23.60
C LEU A 331 -12.45 -28.90 24.26
N ASN A 332 -12.81 -30.04 23.69
CA ASN A 332 -13.58 -31.05 24.40
C ASN A 332 -12.60 -31.81 25.29
N SER A 333 -12.54 -31.50 26.56
CA SER A 333 -12.22 -32.43 27.63
C SER A 333 -12.57 -31.80 28.97
N SER A 334 -13.38 -32.50 29.68
CA SER A 334 -13.77 -32.36 31.07
C SER A 334 -12.69 -31.83 32.01
N HIS A 335 -13.10 -30.95 32.90
CA HIS A 335 -12.46 -30.43 34.10
C HIS A 335 -11.59 -29.15 33.95
N GLN A 336 -12.13 -28.13 34.64
CA GLN A 336 -11.60 -26.79 34.87
C GLN A 336 -11.55 -25.86 33.67
N ILE A 337 -12.59 -25.05 33.54
CA ILE A 337 -12.68 -23.97 32.55
C ILE A 337 -11.74 -22.85 32.99
N ILE A 338 -10.49 -22.92 32.55
CA ILE A 338 -9.59 -21.77 32.50
C ILE A 338 -9.81 -21.15 31.11
N SER A 339 -10.57 -20.06 31.02
CA SER A 339 -10.67 -19.32 29.77
C SER A 339 -9.42 -18.47 29.60
N TYR A 340 -8.60 -18.80 28.59
CA TYR A 340 -7.47 -18.00 28.17
C TYR A 340 -7.94 -17.00 27.12
N ALA A 341 -7.75 -15.72 27.39
CA ALA A 341 -7.83 -14.69 26.35
C ALA A 341 -6.38 -14.35 25.94
N VAL A 342 -5.96 -14.81 24.77
CA VAL A 342 -4.69 -14.40 24.17
C VAL A 342 -4.98 -13.19 23.32
N PHE A 343 -4.40 -12.06 23.68
CA PHE A 343 -4.58 -10.80 22.98
C PHE A 343 -3.24 -10.37 22.36
N CYS A 344 -3.22 -10.21 21.05
CA CYS A 344 -2.06 -9.72 20.33
C CYS A 344 -2.40 -8.32 19.78
N LEU A 345 -1.84 -7.28 20.39
CA LEU A 345 -1.90 -5.93 19.87
C LEU A 345 -0.82 -5.79 18.78
N LYS A 346 -1.23 -5.75 17.51
CA LYS A 346 -0.37 -5.28 16.43
C LYS A 346 -0.33 -3.75 16.44
N LYS A 347 0.86 -3.23 16.16
CA LYS A 347 1.08 -1.79 15.95
C LYS A 347 0.41 -1.35 14.69
#